data_8f083d02d7ef8163f23351176d69057b
#
_entry.id   8f083d02d7ef8163f23351176d69057b
#
_cell.length_a   1.000
_cell.length_b   1.000
_cell.length_c   1.000
_cell.angle_alpha   90.00
_cell.angle_beta   90.00
_cell.angle_gamma   90.00
#
_symmetry.space_group_name_H-M   'P 1'
#
loop_
_entity.id
_entity.type
_entity.pdbx_description
1 polymer ?
#
loop_
_entity_poly.entity_id
_entity_poly.type
_entity_poly.pdbx_seq_one_letter_code
_entity_poly.pdbx_strand_id
1 'polypeptide(L)'
;MIQNKDCLDFLSELEDDTVDLVVTDPPYFQIVKNEWDNQWSSEEEYLEWCAKWTTECVRVLKPNRCLYVWGTTKTDTFLRYKLDVLNKQPEMVYQSWIIWSYDWGGRTKKNFARKHEDLLMYSKGKDYLFKSDEIRIPYIMKKSVRKGVELNALGKIPTDVWPKNNHTTSKEYCGWHPTQKPVELLERIIKAHTNEGDVVVDIFSGSGSTAVAAKKTNRIFKGCEQDKTYWEKSVLRL
;
A
#
# COMPACT_ATOMS: atom_id res chain seq x y z
N MET A 1 -7.70 7.40 13.57
CA MET A 1 -6.81 8.49 14.04
C MET A 1 -5.38 8.03 13.87
N ILE A 2 -4.43 8.93 13.54
CA ILE A 2 -2.99 8.61 13.48
C ILE A 2 -2.42 8.85 14.89
N GLN A 3 -1.69 7.87 15.43
CA GLN A 3 -0.98 7.99 16.71
C GLN A 3 0.51 8.26 16.48
N ASN A 4 1.17 9.04 17.35
CA ASN A 4 2.63 9.15 17.33
C ASN A 4 3.25 8.01 18.13
N LYS A 5 3.60 6.92 17.44
CA LYS A 5 4.06 5.66 18.02
C LYS A 5 4.94 4.86 17.08
N ASP A 6 5.76 3.98 17.65
CA ASP A 6 6.36 2.86 16.91
C ASP A 6 5.29 1.89 16.38
N CYS A 7 5.55 1.25 15.25
CA CYS A 7 4.59 0.36 14.59
C CYS A 7 4.27 -0.89 15.41
N LEU A 8 5.25 -1.47 16.12
CA LEU A 8 5.04 -2.66 16.94
C LEU A 8 4.25 -2.32 18.22
N ASP A 9 4.54 -1.17 18.84
CA ASP A 9 3.79 -0.68 19.99
C ASP A 9 2.33 -0.41 19.61
N PHE A 10 2.11 0.21 18.42
CA PHE A 10 0.77 0.44 17.92
C PHE A 10 0.00 -0.86 17.63
N LEU A 11 0.64 -1.81 16.95
CA LEU A 11 0.01 -3.10 16.62
C LEU A 11 -0.33 -3.92 17.87
N SER A 12 0.49 -3.86 18.92
CA SER A 12 0.26 -4.58 20.18
C SER A 12 -1.02 -4.13 20.91
N GLU A 13 -1.53 -2.94 20.62
CA GLU A 13 -2.79 -2.42 21.20
C GLU A 13 -4.03 -2.86 20.42
N LEU A 14 -3.87 -3.47 19.26
CA LEU A 14 -4.98 -3.97 18.45
C LEU A 14 -5.26 -5.43 18.79
N GLU A 15 -6.53 -5.74 18.95
CA GLU A 15 -7.00 -7.12 19.15
C GLU A 15 -6.86 -7.94 17.85
N ASP A 16 -6.75 -9.26 18.01
CA ASP A 16 -6.71 -10.22 16.91
C ASP A 16 -7.98 -10.11 16.05
N ASP A 17 -7.82 -10.27 14.74
CA ASP A 17 -8.94 -10.35 13.79
C ASP A 17 -9.93 -9.15 13.85
N THR A 18 -9.41 -7.92 14.09
CA THR A 18 -10.24 -6.70 14.16
C THR A 18 -10.10 -5.76 12.97
N VAL A 19 -9.09 -5.95 12.13
CA VAL A 19 -8.75 -5.08 10.99
C VAL A 19 -9.29 -5.66 9.69
N ASP A 20 -9.93 -4.82 8.87
CA ASP A 20 -10.50 -5.24 7.59
C ASP A 20 -9.53 -5.07 6.41
N LEU A 21 -8.56 -4.19 6.52
CA LEU A 21 -7.55 -3.95 5.48
C LEU A 21 -6.29 -3.34 6.10
N VAL A 22 -5.13 -3.91 5.76
CA VAL A 22 -3.84 -3.27 6.02
C VAL A 22 -3.27 -2.78 4.69
N VAL A 23 -2.92 -1.49 4.61
CA VAL A 23 -2.20 -0.90 3.46
C VAL A 23 -1.07 -0.06 4.01
N THR A 24 0.18 -0.46 3.74
CA THR A 24 1.31 0.14 4.42
C THR A 24 2.53 0.30 3.53
N ASP A 25 3.33 1.34 3.79
CA ASP A 25 4.52 1.74 3.03
C ASP A 25 5.73 1.82 3.99
N PRO A 26 6.37 0.68 4.29
CA PRO A 26 7.47 0.65 5.25
C PRO A 26 8.68 1.43 4.75
N PRO A 27 9.59 1.88 5.63
CA PRO A 27 10.94 2.27 5.26
C PRO A 27 11.61 1.19 4.40
N TYR A 28 12.37 1.60 3.39
CA TYR A 28 13.10 0.66 2.53
C TYR A 28 14.55 0.56 2.97
N PHE A 29 15.17 -0.61 2.79
CA PHE A 29 16.55 -0.80 3.17
C PHE A 29 17.50 -0.04 2.23
N GLN A 30 18.20 1.01 2.74
CA GLN A 30 19.25 1.78 2.06
C GLN A 30 18.85 2.35 0.67
N ILE A 31 17.60 2.74 0.47
CA ILE A 31 17.11 3.26 -0.81
C ILE A 31 17.27 4.77 -0.93
N VAL A 32 16.94 5.51 0.13
CA VAL A 32 17.14 6.96 0.22
C VAL A 32 18.13 7.30 1.33
N LYS A 33 18.75 8.48 1.26
CA LYS A 33 19.72 8.94 2.25
C LYS A 33 19.09 9.51 3.52
N ASN A 34 17.91 9.05 3.88
CA ASN A 34 17.21 9.47 5.09
C ASN A 34 17.47 8.48 6.22
N GLU A 35 17.37 8.92 7.46
CA GLU A 35 17.64 8.09 8.63
C GLU A 35 16.75 6.85 8.68
N TRP A 36 15.48 6.98 8.33
CA TRP A 36 14.53 5.85 8.37
C TRP A 36 14.89 4.67 7.45
N ASP A 37 15.57 4.91 6.30
CA ASP A 37 16.02 3.84 5.39
C ASP A 37 17.40 3.29 5.76
N ASN A 38 18.09 3.89 6.75
CA ASN A 38 19.47 3.58 7.07
C ASN A 38 19.69 3.22 8.55
N GLN A 39 18.64 2.78 9.23
CA GLN A 39 18.70 2.43 10.66
C GLN A 39 19.12 0.99 10.94
N TRP A 40 19.21 0.13 9.91
CA TRP A 40 19.66 -1.25 10.06
C TRP A 40 21.09 -1.44 9.56
N SER A 41 21.88 -2.23 10.28
CA SER A 41 23.27 -2.51 9.95
C SER A 41 23.42 -3.53 8.82
N SER A 42 22.42 -4.39 8.61
CA SER A 42 22.40 -5.41 7.56
C SER A 42 20.98 -5.62 6.98
N GLU A 43 20.93 -6.26 5.81
CA GLU A 43 19.67 -6.65 5.18
C GLU A 43 18.92 -7.70 6.01
N GLU A 44 19.66 -8.59 6.68
CA GLU A 44 19.12 -9.60 7.58
C GLU A 44 18.39 -8.95 8.75
N GLU A 45 18.99 -7.98 9.41
CA GLU A 45 18.39 -7.22 10.51
C GLU A 45 17.09 -6.49 10.04
N TYR A 46 17.14 -5.89 8.85
CA TYR A 46 15.97 -5.28 8.23
C TYR A 46 14.84 -6.31 8.00
N LEU A 47 15.15 -7.48 7.44
CA LEU A 47 14.18 -8.53 7.17
C LEU A 47 13.60 -9.13 8.46
N GLU A 48 14.40 -9.26 9.53
CA GLU A 48 13.92 -9.68 10.85
C GLU A 48 12.94 -8.65 11.44
N TRP A 49 13.24 -7.37 11.32
CA TRP A 49 12.32 -6.31 11.70
C TRP A 49 11.03 -6.35 10.86
N CYS A 50 11.15 -6.53 9.54
CA CYS A 50 10.00 -6.71 8.66
C CYS A 50 9.14 -7.90 9.07
N ALA A 51 9.74 -9.03 9.47
CA ALA A 51 9.01 -10.20 9.92
C ALA A 51 8.16 -9.92 11.16
N LYS A 52 8.68 -9.14 12.12
CA LYS A 52 7.97 -8.80 13.37
C LYS A 52 6.66 -8.05 13.08
N TRP A 53 6.73 -6.91 12.40
CA TRP A 53 5.53 -6.13 12.13
C TRP A 53 4.57 -6.83 11.13
N THR A 54 5.12 -7.61 10.18
CA THR A 54 4.27 -8.39 9.25
C THR A 54 3.46 -9.45 10.00
N THR A 55 4.07 -10.16 10.95
CA THR A 55 3.37 -11.15 11.78
C THR A 55 2.24 -10.50 12.57
N GLU A 56 2.49 -9.33 13.17
CA GLU A 56 1.47 -8.58 13.88
C GLU A 56 0.35 -8.06 12.96
N CYS A 57 0.69 -7.60 11.74
CA CYS A 57 -0.32 -7.25 10.74
C CYS A 57 -1.22 -8.44 10.38
N VAL A 58 -0.65 -9.64 10.24
CA VAL A 58 -1.42 -10.87 9.98
C VAL A 58 -2.29 -11.26 11.19
N ARG A 59 -1.78 -11.08 12.41
CA ARG A 59 -2.55 -11.34 13.64
C ARG A 59 -3.81 -10.48 13.72
N VAL A 60 -3.67 -9.17 13.51
CA VAL A 60 -4.80 -8.22 13.64
C VAL A 60 -5.76 -8.26 12.44
N LEU A 61 -5.31 -8.75 11.29
CA LEU A 61 -6.12 -8.84 10.06
C LEU A 61 -7.17 -9.93 10.19
N LYS A 62 -8.44 -9.62 9.94
CA LYS A 62 -9.53 -10.59 9.91
C LYS A 62 -9.32 -11.67 8.84
N PRO A 63 -9.85 -12.90 9.03
CA PRO A 63 -9.91 -13.90 7.96
C PRO A 63 -10.57 -13.35 6.70
N ASN A 64 -10.08 -13.77 5.54
CA ASN A 64 -10.58 -13.35 4.21
C ASN A 64 -10.45 -11.83 3.93
N ARG A 65 -9.46 -11.18 4.53
CA ARG A 65 -9.12 -9.79 4.31
C ARG A 65 -7.70 -9.66 3.73
N CYS A 66 -7.33 -8.46 3.30
CA CYS A 66 -6.12 -8.22 2.51
C CYS A 66 -5.07 -7.37 3.23
N LEU A 67 -3.81 -7.69 2.95
CA LEU A 67 -2.61 -6.93 3.29
C LEU A 67 -1.97 -6.43 2.01
N TYR A 68 -1.69 -5.13 1.96
CA TYR A 68 -0.94 -4.48 0.88
C TYR A 68 0.34 -3.86 1.43
N VAL A 69 1.46 -4.17 0.80
CA VAL A 69 2.77 -3.64 1.20
C VAL A 69 3.46 -3.01 -0.01
N TRP A 70 3.73 -1.71 0.10
CA TRP A 70 4.53 -0.98 -0.87
C TRP A 70 6.00 -1.36 -0.76
N GLY A 71 6.72 -1.23 -1.88
CA GLY A 71 8.13 -1.49 -1.93
C GLY A 71 8.77 -1.07 -3.24
N THR A 72 10.04 -1.41 -3.39
CA THR A 72 10.81 -1.10 -4.60
C THR A 72 11.74 -2.25 -4.95
N THR A 73 11.80 -2.61 -6.22
CA THR A 73 12.77 -3.55 -6.78
C THR A 73 14.05 -2.86 -7.25
N LYS A 74 14.40 -1.71 -6.64
CA LYS A 74 15.72 -1.07 -6.86
C LYS A 74 16.88 -1.95 -6.39
N THR A 75 16.62 -2.75 -5.36
CA THR A 75 17.50 -3.80 -4.83
C THR A 75 16.71 -5.12 -4.73
N ASP A 76 17.36 -6.21 -4.44
CA ASP A 76 16.70 -7.52 -4.28
C ASP A 76 15.97 -7.66 -2.94
N THR A 77 16.15 -6.72 -2.03
CA THR A 77 15.60 -6.75 -0.67
C THR A 77 14.08 -6.93 -0.65
N PHE A 78 13.35 -6.26 -1.56
CA PHE A 78 11.89 -6.41 -1.63
C PHE A 78 11.46 -7.80 -2.12
N LEU A 79 12.22 -8.40 -3.02
CA LEU A 79 12.01 -9.78 -3.43
C LEU A 79 12.30 -10.76 -2.27
N ARG A 80 13.39 -10.53 -1.53
CA ARG A 80 13.71 -11.31 -0.32
C ARG A 80 12.63 -11.17 0.73
N TYR A 81 12.13 -9.95 0.99
CA TYR A 81 11.00 -9.72 1.88
C TYR A 81 9.77 -10.56 1.46
N LYS A 82 9.42 -10.57 0.17
CA LYS A 82 8.34 -11.42 -0.33
C LYS A 82 8.59 -12.90 -0.07
N LEU A 83 9.80 -13.41 -0.39
CA LEU A 83 10.12 -14.84 -0.32
C LEU A 83 10.35 -15.32 1.12
N ASP A 84 11.07 -14.53 1.92
CA ASP A 84 11.57 -14.93 3.22
C ASP A 84 10.65 -14.51 4.38
N VAL A 85 9.80 -13.53 4.16
CA VAL A 85 8.87 -13.01 5.18
C VAL A 85 7.41 -13.30 4.80
N LEU A 86 6.89 -12.67 3.74
CA LEU A 86 5.45 -12.77 3.41
C LEU A 86 5.01 -14.18 3.04
N ASN A 87 5.77 -14.90 2.21
CA ASN A 87 5.42 -16.27 1.80
C ASN A 87 5.51 -17.28 2.96
N LYS A 88 6.17 -16.93 4.06
CA LYS A 88 6.30 -17.78 5.26
C LYS A 88 5.24 -17.49 6.31
N GLN A 89 4.42 -16.44 6.13
CA GLN A 89 3.33 -16.15 7.05
C GLN A 89 2.22 -17.22 6.90
N PRO A 90 1.80 -17.84 8.01
CA PRO A 90 0.68 -18.78 7.96
C PRO A 90 -0.58 -18.08 7.45
N GLU A 91 -1.45 -18.83 6.77
CA GLU A 91 -2.73 -18.36 6.23
C GLU A 91 -2.65 -17.28 5.15
N MET A 92 -1.49 -16.68 4.87
CA MET A 92 -1.35 -15.66 3.84
C MET A 92 -1.16 -16.28 2.46
N VAL A 93 -1.97 -15.81 1.51
CA VAL A 93 -1.98 -16.26 0.12
C VAL A 93 -1.57 -15.09 -0.78
N TYR A 94 -0.52 -15.28 -1.56
CA TYR A 94 -0.10 -14.31 -2.58
C TYR A 94 -1.19 -14.14 -3.64
N GLN A 95 -1.57 -12.91 -3.94
CA GLN A 95 -2.59 -12.59 -4.93
C GLN A 95 -2.04 -11.87 -6.14
N SER A 96 -1.28 -10.79 -5.95
CA SER A 96 -0.81 -9.97 -7.07
C SER A 96 0.46 -9.19 -6.72
N TRP A 97 1.26 -8.94 -7.74
CA TRP A 97 2.31 -7.94 -7.75
C TRP A 97 1.87 -6.79 -8.64
N ILE A 98 1.59 -5.64 -8.07
CA ILE A 98 1.05 -4.48 -8.75
C ILE A 98 2.17 -3.49 -8.99
N ILE A 99 2.21 -2.90 -10.17
CA ILE A 99 3.18 -1.88 -10.58
C ILE A 99 2.49 -0.52 -10.65
N TRP A 100 2.86 0.39 -9.77
CA TRP A 100 2.51 1.78 -9.92
C TRP A 100 3.53 2.47 -10.83
N SER A 101 3.14 2.80 -12.06
CA SER A 101 4.01 3.44 -13.04
C SER A 101 3.77 4.94 -13.14
N TYR A 102 4.86 5.69 -13.35
CA TYR A 102 4.86 7.14 -13.51
C TYR A 102 5.93 7.58 -14.51
N ASP A 103 5.83 8.79 -15.08
CA ASP A 103 6.74 9.30 -16.10
C ASP A 103 7.77 10.34 -15.60
N TRP A 104 7.65 10.78 -14.35
CA TRP A 104 8.59 11.70 -13.71
C TRP A 104 9.81 10.99 -13.08
N GLY A 105 10.79 11.78 -12.59
CA GLY A 105 11.98 11.28 -11.90
C GLY A 105 13.23 11.24 -12.75
N GLY A 106 14.31 10.66 -12.20
CA GLY A 106 15.66 10.72 -12.73
C GLY A 106 15.85 10.19 -14.14
N ARG A 107 16.91 10.66 -14.78
CA ARG A 107 17.40 10.14 -16.06
C ARG A 107 18.69 9.36 -15.83
N THR A 108 18.91 8.30 -16.58
CA THR A 108 20.13 7.51 -16.54
C THR A 108 20.87 7.62 -17.88
N LYS A 109 22.21 7.45 -17.86
CA LYS A 109 23.05 7.48 -19.07
C LYS A 109 23.36 6.09 -19.60
N LYS A 110 23.29 5.04 -18.77
CA LYS A 110 23.78 3.69 -19.09
C LYS A 110 22.78 2.58 -18.82
N ASN A 111 21.56 2.92 -18.38
CA ASN A 111 20.53 1.94 -18.04
C ASN A 111 19.14 2.53 -18.27
N PHE A 112 18.09 1.72 -18.17
CA PHE A 112 16.70 2.20 -18.19
C PHE A 112 16.37 2.90 -16.88
N ALA A 113 15.81 4.11 -16.96
CA ALA A 113 15.37 4.84 -15.78
C ALA A 113 14.17 4.11 -15.15
N ARG A 114 14.25 3.81 -13.86
CA ARG A 114 13.10 3.27 -13.13
C ARG A 114 11.97 4.30 -13.07
N LYS A 115 10.77 3.87 -13.45
CA LYS A 115 9.57 4.69 -13.51
C LYS A 115 8.39 3.98 -12.86
N HIS A 116 8.64 3.25 -11.77
CA HIS A 116 7.62 2.54 -11.03
C HIS A 116 8.03 2.32 -9.58
N GLU A 117 7.03 2.10 -8.76
CA GLU A 117 7.11 1.44 -7.46
C GLU A 117 6.26 0.17 -7.48
N ASP A 118 6.54 -0.68 -6.53
CA ASP A 118 5.99 -2.02 -6.44
C ASP A 118 4.99 -2.10 -5.28
N LEU A 119 3.96 -2.93 -5.42
CA LEU A 119 2.95 -3.14 -4.39
C LEU A 119 2.58 -4.63 -4.36
N LEU A 120 2.82 -5.29 -3.26
CA LEU A 120 2.43 -6.67 -3.04
C LEU A 120 1.04 -6.75 -2.43
N MET A 121 0.19 -7.62 -2.97
CA MET A 121 -1.13 -7.94 -2.45
C MET A 121 -1.15 -9.39 -1.94
N TYR A 122 -1.52 -9.55 -0.69
CA TYR A 122 -1.78 -10.84 -0.04
C TYR A 122 -3.16 -10.84 0.60
N SER A 123 -3.76 -12.02 0.74
CA SER A 123 -5.00 -12.20 1.50
C SER A 123 -4.82 -13.22 2.62
N LYS A 124 -5.48 -13.04 3.75
CA LYS A 124 -5.58 -14.02 4.84
C LYS A 124 -6.70 -15.01 4.48
N GLY A 125 -6.31 -16.09 3.78
CA GLY A 125 -7.25 -17.05 3.18
C GLY A 125 -7.53 -16.82 1.70
N LYS A 126 -8.29 -17.74 1.07
CA LYS A 126 -8.54 -17.77 -0.38
C LYS A 126 -9.79 -16.99 -0.80
N ASP A 127 -10.79 -16.91 0.06
CA ASP A 127 -12.12 -16.35 -0.24
C ASP A 127 -12.22 -14.88 0.21
N TYR A 128 -11.28 -14.06 -0.23
CA TYR A 128 -11.20 -12.65 0.20
C TYR A 128 -12.22 -11.76 -0.52
N LEU A 129 -12.65 -10.69 0.16
CA LEU A 129 -13.55 -9.69 -0.39
C LEU A 129 -12.87 -8.94 -1.56
N PHE A 130 -13.51 -8.93 -2.74
CA PHE A 130 -13.08 -8.15 -3.89
C PHE A 130 -14.29 -7.53 -4.62
N LYS A 131 -14.51 -6.24 -4.39
CA LYS A 131 -15.62 -5.47 -4.94
C LYS A 131 -15.25 -4.86 -6.29
N SER A 132 -15.18 -5.70 -7.32
CA SER A 132 -14.69 -5.31 -8.64
C SER A 132 -15.44 -4.12 -9.26
N ASP A 133 -16.74 -4.01 -9.02
CA ASP A 133 -17.58 -2.97 -9.62
C ASP A 133 -17.32 -1.57 -9.04
N GLU A 134 -16.83 -1.49 -7.80
CA GLU A 134 -16.44 -0.23 -7.14
C GLU A 134 -15.18 0.43 -7.74
N ILE A 135 -14.38 -0.34 -8.50
CA ILE A 135 -13.07 0.08 -8.99
C ILE A 135 -12.92 0.01 -10.51
N ARG A 136 -14.02 -0.25 -11.25
CA ARG A 136 -13.95 -0.32 -12.71
C ARG A 136 -13.50 1.00 -13.32
N ILE A 137 -12.78 0.88 -14.43
CA ILE A 137 -12.31 2.00 -15.24
C ILE A 137 -12.89 1.92 -16.65
N PRO A 138 -13.04 3.05 -17.35
CA PRO A 138 -13.57 3.05 -18.72
C PRO A 138 -12.75 2.17 -19.66
N TYR A 139 -13.42 1.54 -20.61
CA TYR A 139 -12.73 0.90 -21.73
C TYR A 139 -12.09 1.95 -22.66
N ILE A 140 -10.90 1.67 -23.12
CA ILE A 140 -10.26 2.49 -24.18
C ILE A 140 -11.02 2.30 -25.50
N MET A 141 -11.42 1.05 -25.80
CA MET A 141 -12.21 0.73 -27.00
C MET A 141 -13.68 0.50 -26.62
N LYS A 142 -14.60 1.11 -27.38
CA LYS A 142 -16.04 1.04 -27.10
C LYS A 142 -16.72 -0.27 -27.54
N LYS A 143 -16.01 -1.14 -28.25
CA LYS A 143 -16.55 -2.44 -28.72
C LYS A 143 -15.57 -3.56 -28.41
N SER A 144 -16.11 -4.72 -28.02
CA SER A 144 -15.31 -5.92 -27.88
C SER A 144 -14.77 -6.37 -29.24
N VAL A 145 -13.49 -6.74 -29.31
CA VAL A 145 -12.90 -7.38 -30.47
C VAL A 145 -13.29 -8.85 -30.62
N ARG A 146 -13.83 -9.44 -29.53
CA ARG A 146 -14.33 -10.82 -29.53
C ARG A 146 -15.81 -10.85 -29.85
N LYS A 147 -16.19 -11.55 -30.94
CA LYS A 147 -17.58 -11.73 -31.37
C LYS A 147 -18.38 -12.42 -30.24
N GLY A 148 -19.54 -11.85 -29.91
CA GLY A 148 -20.43 -12.40 -28.88
C GLY A 148 -20.08 -12.09 -27.42
N VAL A 149 -19.06 -11.26 -27.16
CA VAL A 149 -18.72 -10.79 -25.80
C VAL A 149 -19.24 -9.36 -25.62
N GLU A 150 -20.20 -9.19 -24.70
CA GLU A 150 -20.64 -7.87 -24.26
C GLU A 150 -19.67 -7.27 -23.27
N LEU A 151 -19.40 -5.98 -23.43
CA LEU A 151 -18.60 -5.22 -22.47
C LEU A 151 -19.47 -4.83 -21.27
N ASN A 152 -18.92 -4.96 -20.06
CA ASN A 152 -19.61 -4.52 -18.87
C ASN A 152 -19.84 -2.99 -18.92
N ALA A 153 -21.09 -2.56 -18.67
CA ALA A 153 -21.48 -1.15 -18.74
C ALA A 153 -20.67 -0.25 -17.79
N LEU A 154 -20.22 -0.77 -16.64
CA LEU A 154 -19.41 -0.06 -15.66
C LEU A 154 -17.92 0.03 -16.04
N GLY A 155 -17.51 -0.62 -17.15
CA GLY A 155 -16.12 -0.65 -17.58
C GLY A 155 -15.38 -1.94 -17.20
N LYS A 156 -14.06 -1.93 -17.34
CA LYS A 156 -13.18 -3.06 -17.04
C LYS A 156 -12.56 -2.96 -15.63
N ILE A 157 -12.25 -4.10 -15.03
CA ILE A 157 -11.41 -4.15 -13.84
C ILE A 157 -10.02 -3.61 -14.21
N PRO A 158 -9.39 -2.75 -13.39
CA PRO A 158 -8.00 -2.34 -13.60
C PRO A 158 -7.05 -3.54 -13.70
N THR A 159 -6.01 -3.40 -14.50
CA THR A 159 -4.90 -4.38 -14.54
C THR A 159 -4.00 -4.19 -13.32
N ASP A 160 -2.97 -5.00 -13.21
CA ASP A 160 -1.90 -4.90 -12.21
C ASP A 160 -0.85 -3.80 -12.53
N VAL A 161 -0.98 -3.10 -13.66
CA VAL A 161 -0.17 -1.91 -13.96
C VAL A 161 -1.05 -0.68 -13.83
N TRP A 162 -0.72 0.19 -12.88
CA TRP A 162 -1.48 1.40 -12.54
C TRP A 162 -0.72 2.66 -12.95
N PRO A 163 -0.98 3.21 -14.14
CA PRO A 163 -0.38 4.46 -14.56
C PRO A 163 -1.00 5.62 -13.78
N LYS A 164 -0.18 6.40 -13.08
CA LYS A 164 -0.59 7.61 -12.40
C LYS A 164 0.54 8.63 -12.45
N ASN A 165 0.40 9.60 -13.35
CA ASN A 165 1.35 10.69 -13.47
C ASN A 165 1.01 11.84 -12.51
N ASN A 166 2.05 12.55 -12.05
CA ASN A 166 1.99 13.86 -11.40
C ASN A 166 1.16 14.00 -10.11
N HIS A 167 1.41 13.17 -9.10
CA HIS A 167 0.90 13.51 -7.79
C HIS A 167 1.52 14.81 -7.24
N THR A 168 2.76 15.16 -7.64
CA THR A 168 3.47 16.38 -7.21
C THR A 168 2.86 17.69 -7.74
N THR A 169 2.06 17.63 -8.80
CA THR A 169 1.31 18.78 -9.34
C THR A 169 -0.16 18.76 -8.94
N SER A 170 -0.61 17.70 -8.25
CA SER A 170 -1.98 17.59 -7.76
C SER A 170 -2.21 18.51 -6.54
N LYS A 171 -3.46 18.92 -6.34
CA LYS A 171 -3.85 19.71 -5.15
C LYS A 171 -3.68 18.94 -3.83
N GLU A 172 -3.52 17.63 -3.89
CA GLU A 172 -3.30 16.79 -2.71
C GLU A 172 -1.84 16.68 -2.28
N TYR A 173 -0.89 17.14 -3.13
CA TYR A 173 0.52 17.07 -2.84
C TYR A 173 0.90 17.99 -1.69
N CYS A 174 1.36 17.39 -0.60
CA CYS A 174 1.65 18.14 0.63
C CYS A 174 3.01 18.85 0.61
N GLY A 175 3.94 18.47 -0.28
CA GLY A 175 5.24 19.10 -0.49
C GLY A 175 6.29 18.89 0.62
N TRP A 176 5.91 18.35 1.77
CA TRP A 176 6.79 18.15 2.92
C TRP A 176 7.16 16.69 3.19
N HIS A 177 6.46 15.72 2.56
CA HIS A 177 6.80 14.31 2.64
C HIS A 177 7.33 13.82 1.29
N PRO A 178 8.57 13.28 1.22
CA PRO A 178 9.24 13.01 -0.05
C PRO A 178 8.62 11.85 -0.86
N THR A 179 7.96 10.92 -0.18
CA THR A 179 7.43 9.67 -0.78
C THR A 179 5.92 9.54 -0.66
N GLN A 180 5.19 10.67 -0.65
CA GLN A 180 3.73 10.65 -0.56
C GLN A 180 3.10 9.76 -1.64
N LYS A 181 2.25 8.82 -1.24
CA LYS A 181 1.46 8.01 -2.18
C LYS A 181 0.20 8.76 -2.64
N PRO A 182 -0.21 8.62 -3.92
CA PRO A 182 -1.44 9.24 -4.43
C PRO A 182 -2.69 8.68 -3.73
N VAL A 183 -3.54 9.55 -3.23
CA VAL A 183 -4.78 9.18 -2.52
C VAL A 183 -5.70 8.33 -3.40
N GLU A 184 -5.79 8.62 -4.70
CA GLU A 184 -6.62 7.85 -5.66
C GLU A 184 -6.24 6.37 -5.74
N LEU A 185 -4.95 6.02 -5.64
CA LEU A 185 -4.51 4.62 -5.64
C LEU A 185 -4.93 3.91 -4.35
N LEU A 186 -4.86 4.63 -3.23
CA LEU A 186 -5.28 4.13 -1.92
C LEU A 186 -6.80 3.99 -1.85
N GLU A 187 -7.58 4.94 -2.39
CA GLU A 187 -9.04 4.83 -2.52
C GLU A 187 -9.43 3.59 -3.33
N ARG A 188 -8.71 3.27 -4.41
CA ARG A 188 -8.95 2.06 -5.22
C ARG A 188 -8.77 0.79 -4.39
N ILE A 189 -7.67 0.69 -3.64
CA ILE A 189 -7.39 -0.46 -2.76
C ILE A 189 -8.50 -0.59 -1.70
N ILE A 190 -8.83 0.50 -1.03
CA ILE A 190 -9.83 0.53 0.04
C ILE A 190 -11.21 0.12 -0.49
N LYS A 191 -11.66 0.69 -1.60
CA LYS A 191 -12.95 0.35 -2.21
C LYS A 191 -13.03 -1.10 -2.67
N ALA A 192 -11.91 -1.65 -3.19
CA ALA A 192 -11.87 -3.04 -3.65
C ALA A 192 -12.07 -4.05 -2.51
N HIS A 193 -11.61 -3.75 -1.29
CA HIS A 193 -11.46 -4.76 -0.24
C HIS A 193 -12.19 -4.46 1.06
N THR A 194 -12.97 -3.39 1.11
CA THR A 194 -13.70 -2.99 2.33
C THR A 194 -15.10 -2.49 2.02
N ASN A 195 -15.97 -2.51 3.03
CA ASN A 195 -17.25 -1.82 3.05
C ASN A 195 -17.11 -0.49 3.81
N GLU A 196 -18.10 0.39 3.68
CA GLU A 196 -18.17 1.59 4.53
C GLU A 196 -18.26 1.18 6.01
N GLY A 197 -17.53 1.90 6.85
CA GLY A 197 -17.41 1.59 8.27
C GLY A 197 -16.35 0.54 8.62
N ASP A 198 -15.79 -0.20 7.64
CA ASP A 198 -14.68 -1.14 7.86
C ASP A 198 -13.41 -0.42 8.33
N VAL A 199 -12.55 -1.14 9.06
CA VAL A 199 -11.31 -0.62 9.65
C VAL A 199 -10.14 -0.80 8.68
N VAL A 200 -9.51 0.30 8.31
CA VAL A 200 -8.29 0.36 7.50
C VAL A 200 -7.10 0.76 8.37
N VAL A 201 -6.02 0.00 8.30
CA VAL A 201 -4.79 0.24 9.09
C VAL A 201 -3.62 0.57 8.18
N ASP A 202 -2.83 1.58 8.60
CA ASP A 202 -1.52 1.90 8.05
C ASP A 202 -0.54 2.19 9.19
N ILE A 203 0.48 1.35 9.31
CA ILE A 203 1.45 1.40 10.42
C ILE A 203 2.68 2.29 10.12
N PHE A 204 2.75 2.85 8.91
CA PHE A 204 3.77 3.81 8.49
C PHE A 204 3.09 4.97 7.76
N SER A 205 2.27 5.73 8.50
CA SER A 205 1.32 6.68 7.91
C SER A 205 1.97 7.83 7.14
N GLY A 206 3.20 8.20 7.44
CA GLY A 206 3.98 9.22 6.75
C GLY A 206 3.20 10.51 6.50
N SER A 207 2.84 10.74 5.24
CA SER A 207 2.04 11.90 4.84
C SER A 207 0.55 11.81 5.24
N GLY A 208 0.06 10.68 5.74
CA GLY A 208 -1.35 10.45 6.06
C GLY A 208 -2.26 10.18 4.85
N SER A 209 -1.69 9.83 3.69
CA SER A 209 -2.48 9.63 2.46
C SER A 209 -3.50 8.49 2.60
N THR A 210 -3.15 7.40 3.29
CA THR A 210 -4.08 6.29 3.57
C THR A 210 -5.24 6.74 4.46
N ALA A 211 -4.98 7.57 5.46
CA ALA A 211 -6.00 8.13 6.33
C ALA A 211 -6.97 9.05 5.58
N VAL A 212 -6.44 9.90 4.68
CA VAL A 212 -7.26 10.75 3.79
C VAL A 212 -8.14 9.89 2.88
N ALA A 213 -7.59 8.83 2.27
CA ALA A 213 -8.34 7.91 1.41
C ALA A 213 -9.45 7.18 2.17
N ALA A 214 -9.16 6.69 3.38
CA ALA A 214 -10.13 6.02 4.23
C ALA A 214 -11.27 6.97 4.62
N LYS A 215 -10.97 8.21 5.03
CA LYS A 215 -11.97 9.23 5.35
C LYS A 215 -12.87 9.55 4.14
N LYS A 216 -12.28 9.77 2.95
CA LYS A 216 -13.02 10.06 1.72
C LYS A 216 -13.94 8.92 1.28
N THR A 217 -13.64 7.71 1.69
CA THR A 217 -14.41 6.50 1.33
C THR A 217 -15.28 5.99 2.47
N ASN A 218 -15.49 6.78 3.54
CA ASN A 218 -16.29 6.45 4.73
C ASN A 218 -15.80 5.20 5.48
N ARG A 219 -14.47 4.98 5.54
CA ARG A 219 -13.85 3.91 6.33
C ARG A 219 -13.26 4.47 7.62
N ILE A 220 -13.16 3.62 8.63
CA ILE A 220 -12.51 3.96 9.89
C ILE A 220 -11.01 3.77 9.72
N PHE A 221 -10.24 4.84 9.90
CA PHE A 221 -8.79 4.76 9.85
C PHE A 221 -8.18 4.62 11.25
N LYS A 222 -7.23 3.69 11.37
CA LYS A 222 -6.30 3.58 12.51
C LYS A 222 -4.88 3.47 11.97
N GLY A 223 -3.91 4.15 12.58
CA GLY A 223 -2.52 4.05 12.14
C GLY A 223 -1.55 4.79 13.04
N CYS A 224 -0.28 4.65 12.75
CA CYS A 224 0.78 5.33 13.49
C CYS A 224 1.84 5.93 12.57
N GLU A 225 2.59 6.88 13.12
CA GLU A 225 3.76 7.52 12.53
C GLU A 225 4.76 7.79 13.66
N GLN A 226 5.96 7.28 13.53
CA GLN A 226 6.99 7.41 14.55
C GLN A 226 7.62 8.81 14.56
N ASP A 227 7.86 9.39 13.36
CA ASP A 227 8.38 10.74 13.26
C ASP A 227 7.33 11.77 13.70
N LYS A 228 7.63 12.47 14.78
CA LYS A 228 6.72 13.46 15.38
C LYS A 228 6.36 14.58 14.39
N THR A 229 7.30 15.02 13.56
CA THR A 229 7.06 16.11 12.59
C THR A 229 6.10 15.64 11.49
N TYR A 230 6.28 14.42 10.98
CA TYR A 230 5.36 13.85 9.99
C TYR A 230 4.00 13.55 10.62
N TRP A 231 3.97 13.02 11.83
CA TRP A 231 2.73 12.81 12.56
C TRP A 231 1.92 14.12 12.73
N GLU A 232 2.51 15.18 13.28
CA GLU A 232 1.83 16.47 13.46
C GLU A 232 1.23 16.99 12.16
N LYS A 233 2.01 16.96 11.08
CA LYS A 233 1.56 17.42 9.75
C LYS A 233 0.50 16.51 9.14
N SER A 234 0.59 15.20 9.33
CA SER A 234 -0.38 14.24 8.78
C SER A 234 -1.74 14.36 9.45
N VAL A 235 -1.78 14.61 10.76
CA VAL A 235 -3.03 14.85 11.52
C VAL A 235 -3.73 16.12 11.01
N LEU A 236 -3.00 17.16 10.63
CA LEU A 236 -3.58 18.39 10.08
C LEU A 236 -4.22 18.22 8.70
N ARG A 237 -3.95 17.11 8.00
CA ARG A 237 -4.60 16.78 6.70
C ARG A 237 -5.98 16.13 6.85
N LEU A 238 -6.35 15.68 8.06
CA LEU A 238 -7.58 14.95 8.34
C LEU A 238 -8.70 15.85 8.84
#